data_712665bdfa3b33b944d6be0b2e4cd12e
#
_entry.id   712665bdfa3b33b944d6be0b2e4cd12e
#
_cell.length_a   1.000
_cell.length_b   1.000
_cell.length_c   1.000
_cell.angle_alpha   90.00
_cell.angle_beta   90.00
_cell.angle_gamma   90.00
#
_symmetry.space_group_name_H-M   'P 1'
#
loop_
_entity.id
_entity.type
_entity.pdbx_description
1 polymer ?
#
loop_
_entity_poly.entity_id
_entity_poly.type
_entity_poly.pdbx_seq_one_letter_code
_entity_poly.pdbx_strand_id
1 'polypeptide(L)'
;MVARHTRSLPGDSGILAPPNDLHVNQTAGWIVLGLVSVALLTTLVSAVIITRRDRNPLFLLLLISGAVLFPFFVEPAGDIILATWYPPDTPAIAATILGRHIPWFVVIGYAAGIPVACYAGYQMITAGLEAKRLLLALAAISLSEGVIEMAAVHFGFMSYYGNHALIFGVPLSSLVQNA
;
A
#
# COMPACT_ATOMS: atom_id res chain seq x y z
N MET A 1 -7.99 0.70 -23.11
CA MET A 1 -6.56 0.90 -22.87
C MET A 1 -5.82 -0.37 -23.32
N VAL A 2 -5.01 -0.32 -24.40
CA VAL A 2 -4.38 -1.51 -24.98
C VAL A 2 -3.15 -1.85 -24.14
N ALA A 3 -3.11 -3.06 -23.58
CA ALA A 3 -1.92 -3.58 -22.92
C ALA A 3 -0.74 -3.59 -23.93
N ARG A 4 0.22 -2.71 -23.72
CA ARG A 4 1.46 -2.73 -24.50
C ARG A 4 2.30 -3.91 -24.04
N HIS A 5 2.56 -4.84 -24.95
CA HIS A 5 3.51 -5.92 -24.73
C HIS A 5 4.90 -5.31 -24.53
N THR A 6 5.44 -5.40 -23.32
CA THR A 6 6.85 -5.16 -23.08
C THR A 6 7.65 -6.28 -23.72
N ARG A 7 8.48 -5.95 -24.72
CA ARG A 7 9.43 -6.91 -25.33
C ARG A 7 10.51 -7.24 -24.30
N SER A 8 10.64 -8.52 -23.97
CA SER A 8 11.84 -9.02 -23.28
C SER A 8 13.06 -8.85 -24.20
N LEU A 9 14.12 -8.24 -23.70
CA LEU A 9 15.40 -8.17 -24.40
C LEU A 9 16.08 -9.55 -24.37
N PRO A 10 16.74 -9.99 -25.45
CA PRO A 10 17.50 -11.24 -25.47
C PRO A 10 18.66 -11.15 -24.48
N GLY A 11 18.69 -12.02 -23.48
CA GLY A 11 19.70 -12.06 -22.41
C GLY A 11 19.19 -11.69 -21.03
N ASP A 12 17.91 -11.31 -20.91
CA ASP A 12 17.29 -10.99 -19.63
C ASP A 12 17.03 -12.23 -18.77
N SER A 13 17.25 -12.05 -17.46
CA SER A 13 16.99 -13.02 -16.38
C SER A 13 15.52 -13.44 -16.23
N GLY A 14 14.66 -13.17 -17.20
CA GLY A 14 13.21 -13.44 -17.14
C GLY A 14 12.43 -12.43 -16.30
N ILE A 15 13.08 -11.44 -15.71
CA ILE A 15 12.45 -10.34 -14.98
C ILE A 15 12.06 -9.27 -16.00
N LEU A 16 10.78 -9.01 -16.14
CA LEU A 16 10.28 -7.95 -17.02
C LEU A 16 10.78 -6.59 -16.54
N ALA A 17 11.27 -5.77 -17.47
CA ALA A 17 11.64 -4.41 -17.16
C ALA A 17 10.39 -3.56 -16.83
N PRO A 18 10.44 -2.68 -15.81
CA PRO A 18 9.36 -1.77 -15.53
C PRO A 18 9.09 -0.84 -16.72
N PRO A 19 7.83 -0.39 -16.90
CA PRO A 19 7.50 0.55 -17.98
C PRO A 19 8.14 1.92 -17.72
N ASN A 20 8.89 2.45 -18.68
CA ASN A 20 9.56 3.75 -18.55
C ASN A 20 8.73 4.93 -19.10
N ASP A 21 7.56 4.65 -19.66
CA ASP A 21 6.69 5.62 -20.34
C ASP A 21 5.46 6.02 -19.50
N LEU A 22 5.44 5.65 -18.22
CA LEU A 22 4.37 6.03 -17.31
C LEU A 22 4.68 7.34 -16.61
N HIS A 23 3.71 8.25 -16.64
CA HIS A 23 3.76 9.53 -15.95
C HIS A 23 2.59 9.64 -14.97
N VAL A 24 2.89 10.14 -13.77
CA VAL A 24 1.86 10.37 -12.77
C VAL A 24 1.06 11.64 -13.06
N ASN A 25 -0.22 11.64 -12.70
CA ASN A 25 -0.96 12.89 -12.61
C ASN A 25 -0.48 13.69 -11.39
N GLN A 26 0.36 14.71 -11.62
CA GLN A 26 1.01 15.50 -10.56
C GLN A 26 0.01 16.12 -9.58
N THR A 27 -1.09 16.71 -10.09
CA THR A 27 -2.11 17.32 -9.23
C THR A 27 -2.76 16.30 -8.33
N ALA A 28 -3.16 15.16 -8.90
CA ALA A 28 -3.74 14.07 -8.13
C ALA A 28 -2.73 13.50 -7.10
N GLY A 29 -1.43 13.42 -7.46
CA GLY A 29 -0.36 12.99 -6.54
C GLY A 29 -0.26 13.87 -5.30
N TRP A 30 -0.28 15.20 -5.47
CA TRP A 30 -0.27 16.13 -4.35
C TRP A 30 -1.56 16.07 -3.51
N ILE A 31 -2.73 15.86 -4.14
CA ILE A 31 -3.99 15.68 -3.42
C ILE A 31 -3.93 14.42 -2.54
N VAL A 32 -3.48 13.30 -3.09
CA VAL A 32 -3.34 12.03 -2.32
C VAL A 32 -2.37 12.21 -1.17
N LEU A 33 -1.20 12.84 -1.40
CA LEU A 33 -0.25 13.12 -0.35
C LEU A 33 -0.87 13.97 0.77
N GLY A 34 -1.67 14.97 0.43
CA GLY A 34 -2.42 15.78 1.39
C GLY A 34 -3.43 14.95 2.19
N LEU A 35 -4.21 14.10 1.53
CA LEU A 35 -5.22 13.25 2.17
C LEU A 35 -4.60 12.25 3.15
N VAL A 36 -3.54 11.53 2.75
CA VAL A 36 -2.87 10.59 3.65
C VAL A 36 -2.15 11.30 4.80
N SER A 37 -1.68 12.54 4.61
CA SER A 37 -1.10 13.36 5.67
C SER A 37 -2.14 13.73 6.73
N VAL A 38 -3.37 14.08 6.32
CA VAL A 38 -4.49 14.31 7.26
C VAL A 38 -4.85 13.02 8.00
N ALA A 39 -4.89 11.89 7.29
CA ALA A 39 -5.13 10.59 7.92
C ALA A 39 -4.04 10.27 8.96
N LEU A 40 -2.76 10.50 8.64
CA LEU A 40 -1.66 10.31 9.59
C LEU A 40 -1.80 11.19 10.83
N LEU A 41 -2.15 12.47 10.68
CA LEU A 41 -2.39 13.36 11.82
C LEU A 41 -3.50 12.81 12.74
N THR A 42 -4.59 12.32 12.16
CA THR A 42 -5.67 11.67 12.90
C THR A 42 -5.18 10.43 13.66
N THR A 43 -4.35 9.61 13.00
CA THR A 43 -3.75 8.41 13.60
C THR A 43 -2.78 8.76 14.73
N LEU A 44 -1.96 9.82 14.57
CA LEU A 44 -1.05 10.30 15.63
C LEU A 44 -1.82 10.80 16.86
N VAL A 45 -2.89 11.57 16.67
CA VAL A 45 -3.76 12.00 17.78
C VAL A 45 -4.39 10.79 18.47
N SER A 46 -4.88 9.83 17.68
CA SER A 46 -5.45 8.58 18.20
C SER A 46 -4.41 7.77 18.98
N ALA A 47 -3.16 7.69 18.50
CA ALA A 47 -2.08 7.00 19.18
C ALA A 47 -1.83 7.58 20.59
N VAL A 48 -1.82 8.90 20.73
CA VAL A 48 -1.65 9.56 22.04
C VAL A 48 -2.83 9.27 22.95
N ILE A 49 -4.05 9.39 22.45
CA ILE A 49 -5.27 9.17 23.24
C ILE A 49 -5.36 7.71 23.70
N ILE A 50 -5.20 6.75 22.78
CA ILE A 50 -5.30 5.32 23.05
C ILE A 50 -4.21 4.88 24.02
N THR A 51 -2.95 5.28 23.77
CA THR A 51 -1.83 4.90 24.65
C THR A 51 -2.02 5.42 26.07
N ARG A 52 -2.52 6.64 26.23
CA ARG A 52 -2.82 7.22 27.56
C ARG A 52 -3.99 6.54 28.23
N ARG A 53 -5.09 6.28 27.49
CA ARG A 53 -6.30 5.65 28.01
C ARG A 53 -6.06 4.21 28.45
N ASP A 54 -5.47 3.44 27.57
CA ASP A 54 -5.32 1.99 27.75
C ASP A 54 -4.02 1.62 28.49
N ARG A 55 -3.13 2.60 28.73
CA ARG A 55 -1.79 2.42 29.32
C ARG A 55 -0.98 1.33 28.62
N ASN A 56 -1.21 1.16 27.30
CA ASN A 56 -0.62 0.13 26.49
C ASN A 56 0.06 0.77 25.26
N PRO A 57 1.36 0.59 25.05
CA PRO A 57 2.08 1.19 23.93
C PRO A 57 1.85 0.46 22.59
N LEU A 58 1.01 -0.58 22.54
CA LEU A 58 0.81 -1.41 21.36
C LEU A 58 0.49 -0.58 20.11
N PHE A 59 -0.44 0.38 20.23
CA PHE A 59 -0.81 1.23 19.08
C PHE A 59 0.40 2.04 18.57
N LEU A 60 1.23 2.55 19.46
CA LEU A 60 2.44 3.28 19.10
C LEU A 60 3.49 2.39 18.42
N LEU A 61 3.65 1.14 18.89
CA LEU A 61 4.54 0.16 18.25
C LEU A 61 4.05 -0.21 16.84
N LEU A 62 2.73 -0.37 16.67
CA LEU A 62 2.11 -0.61 15.37
C LEU A 62 2.30 0.59 14.42
N LEU A 63 2.23 1.82 14.94
CA LEU A 63 2.49 3.04 14.16
C LEU A 63 3.95 3.09 13.67
N ILE A 64 4.91 2.76 14.52
CA ILE A 64 6.32 2.69 14.14
C ILE A 64 6.52 1.59 13.08
N SER A 65 5.89 0.43 13.27
CA SER A 65 5.94 -0.66 12.30
C SER A 65 5.37 -0.23 10.93
N GLY A 66 4.19 0.41 10.91
CA GLY A 66 3.59 0.95 9.69
C GLY A 66 4.44 2.03 9.02
N ALA A 67 5.15 2.87 9.81
CA ALA A 67 5.96 3.95 9.27
C ALA A 67 7.34 3.49 8.74
N VAL A 68 7.88 2.38 9.24
CA VAL A 68 9.24 1.94 8.94
C VAL A 68 9.28 0.57 8.29
N LEU A 69 8.69 -0.44 8.93
CA LEU A 69 8.81 -1.82 8.46
C LEU A 69 8.11 -2.02 7.12
N PHE A 70 6.86 -1.57 7.01
CA PHE A 70 6.07 -1.79 5.80
C PHE A 70 6.64 -1.04 4.60
N PRO A 71 6.82 0.29 4.59
CA PRO A 71 7.22 1.01 3.38
C PRO A 71 8.67 0.75 2.95
N PHE A 72 9.57 0.38 3.86
CA PHE A 72 10.99 0.25 3.52
C PHE A 72 11.48 -1.20 3.41
N PHE A 73 10.70 -2.18 3.85
CA PHE A 73 11.08 -3.59 3.78
C PHE A 73 10.01 -4.45 3.08
N VAL A 74 8.74 -4.29 3.43
CA VAL A 74 7.66 -5.11 2.88
C VAL A 74 7.28 -4.63 1.48
N GLU A 75 7.07 -3.34 1.30
CA GLU A 75 6.66 -2.75 0.02
C GLU A 75 7.67 -3.02 -1.10
N PRO A 76 8.98 -2.75 -0.97
CA PRO A 76 9.92 -3.01 -2.06
C PRO A 76 9.99 -4.49 -2.46
N ALA A 77 9.82 -5.40 -1.50
CA ALA A 77 9.76 -6.83 -1.77
C ALA A 77 8.46 -7.21 -2.48
N GLY A 78 7.33 -6.66 -2.03
CA GLY A 78 6.02 -6.79 -2.68
C GLY A 78 6.03 -6.26 -4.11
N ASP A 79 6.60 -5.08 -4.33
CA ASP A 79 6.76 -4.46 -5.64
C ASP A 79 7.50 -5.34 -6.65
N ILE A 80 8.50 -6.10 -6.19
CA ILE A 80 9.23 -7.03 -7.03
C ILE A 80 8.37 -8.26 -7.34
N ILE A 81 7.73 -8.84 -6.32
CA ILE A 81 6.95 -10.08 -6.42
C ILE A 81 5.69 -9.87 -7.28
N LEU A 82 5.01 -8.76 -7.08
CA LEU A 82 3.77 -8.41 -7.79
C LEU A 82 4.01 -7.65 -9.09
N ALA A 83 5.27 -7.31 -9.38
CA ALA A 83 5.64 -6.45 -10.51
C ALA A 83 4.89 -5.10 -10.46
N THR A 84 4.90 -4.46 -9.29
CA THR A 84 4.37 -3.12 -9.07
C THR A 84 5.41 -2.06 -9.44
N TRP A 85 4.95 -0.94 -9.97
CA TRP A 85 5.81 0.16 -10.36
C TRP A 85 5.18 1.51 -10.05
N TYR A 86 5.94 2.35 -9.36
CA TYR A 86 5.62 3.77 -9.16
C TYR A 86 6.38 4.59 -10.21
N PRO A 87 5.72 5.48 -10.98
CA PRO A 87 6.39 6.33 -11.95
C PRO A 87 7.50 7.18 -11.32
N PRO A 88 8.64 7.38 -12.00
CA PRO A 88 9.79 8.09 -11.43
C PRO A 88 9.52 9.59 -11.21
N ASP A 89 8.52 10.15 -11.88
CA ASP A 89 8.05 11.52 -11.71
C ASP A 89 6.97 11.67 -10.62
N THR A 90 6.72 10.63 -9.84
CA THR A 90 5.79 10.70 -8.69
C THR A 90 6.24 11.78 -7.71
N PRO A 91 5.34 12.68 -7.25
CA PRO A 91 5.69 13.72 -6.30
C PRO A 91 6.29 13.14 -5.01
N ALA A 92 7.40 13.73 -4.57
CA ALA A 92 8.01 13.42 -3.28
C ALA A 92 8.34 11.93 -3.07
N ILE A 93 9.34 11.42 -3.78
CA ILE A 93 9.93 10.11 -3.52
C ILE A 93 10.65 10.12 -2.17
N ALA A 94 10.30 9.17 -1.31
CA ALA A 94 10.92 9.00 0.01
C ALA A 94 12.24 8.24 -0.07
N ALA A 95 12.28 7.17 -0.87
CA ALA A 95 13.46 6.33 -1.04
C ALA A 95 13.42 5.58 -2.39
N THR A 96 14.58 5.04 -2.78
CA THR A 96 14.68 4.05 -3.84
C THR A 96 15.36 2.81 -3.28
N ILE A 97 14.64 1.70 -3.20
CA ILE A 97 15.10 0.46 -2.57
C ILE A 97 14.94 -0.68 -3.59
N LEU A 98 16.00 -1.44 -3.82
CA LEU A 98 16.02 -2.53 -4.80
C LEU A 98 15.53 -2.09 -6.20
N GLY A 99 15.82 -0.83 -6.57
CA GLY A 99 15.37 -0.25 -7.84
C GLY A 99 13.90 0.16 -7.89
N ARG A 100 13.18 0.10 -6.75
CA ARG A 100 11.78 0.54 -6.62
C ARG A 100 11.72 1.91 -5.97
N HIS A 101 10.96 2.84 -6.57
CA HIS A 101 10.67 4.14 -5.99
C HIS A 101 9.57 3.99 -4.95
N ILE A 102 9.83 4.41 -3.73
CA ILE A 102 8.84 4.42 -2.64
C ILE A 102 8.39 5.86 -2.43
N PRO A 103 7.17 6.22 -2.84
CA PRO A 103 6.66 7.57 -2.66
C PRO A 103 6.30 7.89 -1.20
N TRP A 104 6.36 9.16 -0.81
CA TRP A 104 5.94 9.58 0.52
C TRP A 104 4.49 9.28 0.83
N PHE A 105 3.58 9.30 -0.16
CA PHE A 105 2.19 8.95 0.09
C PHE A 105 2.01 7.47 0.50
N VAL A 106 2.89 6.57 0.05
CA VAL A 106 2.93 5.17 0.47
C VAL A 106 3.40 5.07 1.92
N VAL A 107 4.54 5.72 2.25
CA VAL A 107 5.09 5.74 3.63
C VAL A 107 4.07 6.26 4.63
N ILE A 108 3.44 7.39 4.31
CA ILE A 108 2.44 8.04 5.15
C ILE A 108 1.15 7.22 5.21
N GLY A 109 0.74 6.61 4.08
CA GLY A 109 -0.42 5.74 4.00
C GLY A 109 -0.30 4.51 4.92
N TYR A 110 0.84 3.84 4.88
CA TYR A 110 1.13 2.72 5.80
C TYR A 110 1.19 3.16 7.26
N ALA A 111 1.84 4.29 7.55
CA ALA A 111 1.88 4.84 8.90
C ALA A 111 0.49 5.21 9.43
N ALA A 112 -0.43 5.61 8.56
CA ALA A 112 -1.81 5.93 8.93
C ALA A 112 -2.70 4.68 9.04
N GLY A 113 -2.61 3.75 8.09
CA GLY A 113 -3.54 2.62 7.95
C GLY A 113 -3.20 1.41 8.83
N ILE A 114 -1.94 0.94 8.81
CA ILE A 114 -1.52 -0.28 9.50
C ILE A 114 -1.83 -0.27 11.00
N PRO A 115 -1.51 0.78 11.78
CA PRO A 115 -1.81 0.78 13.21
C PRO A 115 -3.30 0.71 13.50
N VAL A 116 -4.12 1.35 12.68
CA VAL A 116 -5.58 1.35 12.84
C VAL A 116 -6.15 -0.04 12.56
N ALA A 117 -5.78 -0.66 11.43
CA ALA A 117 -6.26 -1.98 11.05
C ALA A 117 -5.81 -3.06 12.05
N CYS A 118 -4.52 -3.10 12.39
CA CYS A 118 -3.97 -4.09 13.30
C CYS A 118 -4.51 -3.90 14.73
N TYR A 119 -4.66 -2.66 15.20
CA TYR A 119 -5.21 -2.41 16.54
C TYR A 119 -6.69 -2.76 16.63
N ALA A 120 -7.47 -2.48 15.58
CA ALA A 120 -8.86 -2.90 15.50
C ALA A 120 -8.97 -4.43 15.54
N GLY A 121 -8.16 -5.15 14.77
CA GLY A 121 -8.07 -6.61 14.81
C GLY A 121 -7.73 -7.13 16.21
N TYR A 122 -6.71 -6.54 16.86
CA TYR A 122 -6.35 -6.87 18.24
C TYR A 122 -7.52 -6.70 19.20
N GLN A 123 -8.24 -5.57 19.14
CA GLN A 123 -9.42 -5.32 19.99
C GLN A 123 -10.55 -6.33 19.72
N MET A 124 -10.79 -6.68 18.46
CA MET A 124 -11.79 -7.70 18.09
C MET A 124 -11.44 -9.07 18.66
N ILE A 125 -10.17 -9.48 18.59
CA ILE A 125 -9.69 -10.76 19.13
C ILE A 125 -9.80 -10.77 20.66
N THR A 126 -9.34 -9.72 21.33
CA THR A 126 -9.36 -9.64 22.79
C THR A 126 -10.79 -9.51 23.36
N ALA A 127 -11.71 -8.96 22.58
CA ALA A 127 -13.14 -8.95 22.91
C ALA A 127 -13.83 -10.30 22.70
N GLY A 128 -13.11 -11.33 22.19
CA GLY A 128 -13.66 -12.66 21.96
C GLY A 128 -14.67 -12.72 20.80
N LEU A 129 -14.51 -11.87 19.78
CA LEU A 129 -15.40 -11.92 18.64
C LEU A 129 -15.29 -13.27 17.91
N GLU A 130 -16.43 -13.74 17.43
CA GLU A 130 -16.51 -14.97 16.62
C GLU A 130 -15.65 -14.88 15.35
N ALA A 131 -15.04 -15.99 14.96
CA ALA A 131 -14.20 -16.09 13.77
C ALA A 131 -14.88 -15.54 12.50
N LYS A 132 -16.20 -15.75 12.36
CA LYS A 132 -16.98 -15.19 11.24
C LYS A 132 -16.89 -13.66 11.16
N ARG A 133 -16.96 -12.97 12.30
CA ARG A 133 -16.87 -11.49 12.34
C ARG A 133 -15.45 -11.02 12.03
N LEU A 134 -14.43 -11.75 12.50
CA LEU A 134 -13.05 -11.47 12.15
C LEU A 134 -12.80 -11.64 10.64
N LEU A 135 -13.30 -12.72 10.05
CA LEU A 135 -13.20 -12.94 8.59
C LEU A 135 -13.93 -11.86 7.79
N LEU A 136 -15.09 -11.39 8.24
CA LEU A 136 -15.79 -10.29 7.60
C LEU A 136 -15.01 -8.97 7.69
N ALA A 137 -14.36 -8.71 8.82
CA ALA A 137 -13.52 -7.53 8.98
C ALA A 137 -12.28 -7.59 8.08
N LEU A 138 -11.61 -8.73 8.00
CA LEU A 138 -10.51 -8.96 7.07
C LEU A 138 -10.95 -8.76 5.62
N ALA A 139 -12.06 -9.38 5.21
CA ALA A 139 -12.60 -9.21 3.88
C ALA A 139 -12.93 -7.74 3.56
N ALA A 140 -13.45 -6.98 4.53
CA ALA A 140 -13.72 -5.56 4.34
C ALA A 140 -12.44 -4.74 4.18
N ILE A 141 -11.38 -5.04 4.94
CA ILE A 141 -10.07 -4.39 4.81
C ILE A 141 -9.49 -4.69 3.43
N SER A 142 -9.44 -5.97 3.02
CA SER A 142 -8.91 -6.37 1.71
C SER A 142 -9.68 -5.74 0.55
N LEU A 143 -11.00 -5.65 0.68
CA LEU A 143 -11.82 -5.00 -0.33
C LEU A 143 -11.52 -3.49 -0.42
N SER A 144 -11.31 -2.82 0.72
CA SER A 144 -10.94 -1.40 0.73
C SER A 144 -9.56 -1.17 0.13
N GLU A 145 -8.58 -2.02 0.41
CA GLU A 145 -7.26 -1.97 -0.22
C GLU A 145 -7.36 -2.17 -1.74
N GLY A 146 -8.10 -3.18 -2.19
CA GLY A 146 -8.32 -3.41 -3.61
C GLY A 146 -8.94 -2.21 -4.32
N VAL A 147 -9.90 -1.52 -3.69
CA VAL A 147 -10.48 -0.28 -4.23
C VAL A 147 -9.45 0.85 -4.31
N ILE A 148 -8.59 0.99 -3.28
CA ILE A 148 -7.51 1.98 -3.26
C ILE A 148 -6.51 1.71 -4.38
N GLU A 149 -6.08 0.45 -4.56
CA GLU A 149 -5.17 0.06 -5.64
C GLU A 149 -5.78 0.29 -7.03
N MET A 150 -7.05 -0.08 -7.24
CA MET A 150 -7.76 0.18 -8.49
C MET A 150 -7.81 1.68 -8.80
N ALA A 151 -8.07 2.51 -7.80
CA ALA A 151 -8.03 3.97 -7.94
C ALA A 151 -6.61 4.46 -8.24
N ALA A 152 -5.59 3.95 -7.54
CA ALA A 152 -4.20 4.31 -7.76
C ALA A 152 -3.73 3.99 -9.19
N VAL A 153 -4.10 2.81 -9.72
CA VAL A 153 -3.83 2.44 -11.11
C VAL A 153 -4.60 3.31 -12.09
N HIS A 154 -5.89 3.58 -11.81
CA HIS A 154 -6.74 4.41 -12.68
C HIS A 154 -6.21 5.85 -12.82
N PHE A 155 -5.75 6.43 -11.72
CA PHE A 155 -5.19 7.79 -11.71
C PHE A 155 -3.70 7.85 -12.07
N GLY A 156 -3.06 6.72 -12.37
CA GLY A 156 -1.67 6.66 -12.83
C GLY A 156 -0.62 6.84 -11.72
N PHE A 157 -0.97 6.57 -10.45
CA PHE A 157 -0.01 6.61 -9.33
C PHE A 157 0.91 5.40 -9.31
N MET A 158 0.41 4.27 -9.76
CA MET A 158 1.12 3.01 -9.84
C MET A 158 0.63 2.19 -11.02
N SER A 159 1.41 1.20 -11.40
CA SER A 159 1.02 0.23 -12.42
C SER A 159 1.52 -1.16 -12.05
N TYR A 160 0.83 -2.15 -12.55
CA TYR A 160 1.29 -3.53 -12.55
C TYR A 160 1.73 -3.91 -13.95
N TYR A 161 2.90 -4.55 -14.09
CA TYR A 161 3.44 -4.96 -15.37
C TYR A 161 3.70 -6.47 -15.41
N GLY A 162 3.56 -7.08 -16.59
CA GLY A 162 3.78 -8.53 -16.74
C GLY A 162 2.69 -9.45 -16.17
N ASN A 163 1.64 -8.91 -15.59
CA ASN A 163 0.51 -9.67 -15.07
C ASN A 163 -0.58 -9.82 -16.12
N HIS A 164 -1.25 -10.99 -16.16
CA HIS A 164 -2.30 -11.28 -17.14
C HIS A 164 -3.70 -11.35 -16.53
N ALA A 165 -3.84 -11.73 -15.27
CA ALA A 165 -5.12 -11.84 -14.57
C ALA A 165 -5.39 -10.54 -13.79
N LEU A 166 -5.91 -9.51 -14.49
CA LEU A 166 -6.17 -8.18 -13.92
C LEU A 166 -7.67 -7.92 -13.77
N ILE A 167 -8.05 -7.33 -12.62
CA ILE A 167 -9.36 -6.71 -12.39
C ILE A 167 -9.12 -5.20 -12.25
N PHE A 168 -9.66 -4.40 -13.17
CA PHE A 168 -9.45 -2.95 -13.23
C PHE A 168 -7.96 -2.53 -13.14
N GLY A 169 -7.08 -3.34 -13.74
CA GLY A 169 -5.64 -3.09 -13.76
C GLY A 169 -4.87 -3.63 -12.55
N VAL A 170 -5.53 -4.22 -11.56
CA VAL A 170 -4.92 -4.83 -10.38
C VAL A 170 -4.88 -6.34 -10.52
N PRO A 171 -3.74 -7.00 -10.24
CA PRO A 171 -3.64 -8.46 -10.29
C PRO A 171 -4.51 -9.14 -9.23
N LEU A 172 -5.10 -10.27 -9.58
CA LEU A 172 -5.82 -11.10 -8.61
C LEU A 172 -4.92 -11.52 -7.42
N SER A 173 -3.63 -11.72 -7.66
CA SER A 173 -2.66 -12.03 -6.61
C SER A 173 -2.52 -10.92 -5.58
N SER A 174 -2.60 -9.65 -5.98
CA SER A 174 -2.58 -8.51 -5.05
C SER A 174 -3.82 -8.52 -4.16
N LEU A 175 -5.01 -8.73 -4.74
CA LEU A 175 -6.25 -8.80 -3.97
C LEU A 175 -6.26 -9.91 -2.92
N VAL A 176 -5.60 -11.05 -3.22
CA VAL A 176 -5.46 -12.16 -2.26
C VAL A 176 -4.38 -11.89 -1.22
N GLN A 177 -3.28 -11.24 -1.60
CA GLN A 177 -2.19 -10.91 -0.66
C GLN A 177 -2.61 -9.90 0.40
N ASN A 178 -3.49 -8.99 0.06
CA ASN A 178 -4.01 -7.95 0.97
C ASN A 178 -5.17 -8.46 1.86
N ALA A 179 -5.53 -9.74 1.73
CA ALA A 179 -6.51 -10.42 2.57
C ALA A 179 -5.86 -11.08 3.77
#